data_a3b27e6281c1ec506ee8fde926cfc7d8
#
_entry.id   a3b27e6281c1ec506ee8fde926cfc7d8
#
_cell.length_a   1.000
_cell.length_b   1.000
_cell.length_c   1.000
_cell.angle_alpha   90.00
_cell.angle_beta   90.00
_cell.angle_gamma   90.00
#
_symmetry.space_group_name_H-M   'P 1'
#
loop_
_entity.id
_entity.type
_entity.pdbx_description
1 polymer ?
#
loop_
_entity_poly.entity_id
_entity_poly.type
_entity_poly.pdbx_seq_one_letter_code
_entity_poly.pdbx_strand_id
1 'polypeptide(L)'
;FSSFIEGPNNVFAKNAANKVASTPGSADFNPLIIYGGVGLGKTHLLHSIANELIGSKKELNVVLASSEKFTNDFIASIQENKTLDFSKVYRNADVLLIDDIQFFQGKEQTQEQFFHTFNELYTNGKQIVMTADRYPGEMVGLQDRLLSRFESGLHADIQPPDFETRVAILSTKAKQNNMQIEGRHLEKIASHVRTNIRDLESCVTKIFAHATLSGDKINEALVESIIRERLGDQGYGQVNMQDVV
;
A
#
# COMPACT_ATOMS: atom_id res chain seq x y z
N PHE A 1 3.52 3.36 11.50
CA PHE A 1 3.64 4.70 10.91
C PHE A 1 5.07 5.24 10.93
N SER A 2 5.91 4.85 11.88
CA SER A 2 7.29 5.37 12.01
C SER A 2 8.19 5.07 10.80
N SER A 3 7.94 3.99 10.08
CA SER A 3 8.66 3.61 8.86
C SER A 3 8.07 4.20 7.56
N PHE A 4 6.91 4.83 7.63
CA PHE A 4 6.25 5.44 6.49
C PHE A 4 6.75 6.87 6.30
N ILE A 5 7.54 7.09 5.25
CA ILE A 5 8.13 8.41 4.98
C ILE A 5 7.05 9.34 4.42
N GLU A 6 6.85 10.45 5.15
CA GLU A 6 5.92 11.51 4.75
C GLU A 6 6.55 12.44 3.72
N GLY A 7 5.74 12.79 2.73
CA GLY A 7 6.04 13.78 1.73
C GLY A 7 4.77 14.48 1.25
N PRO A 8 4.88 15.53 0.44
CA PRO A 8 3.70 16.25 -0.09
C PRO A 8 2.72 15.33 -0.83
N ASN A 9 3.24 14.26 -1.42
CA ASN A 9 2.50 13.28 -2.22
C ASN A 9 1.61 12.33 -1.42
N ASN A 10 1.78 12.25 -0.09
CA ASN A 10 1.10 11.23 0.74
C ASN A 10 0.65 11.75 2.12
N VAL A 11 0.92 13.00 2.45
CA VAL A 11 0.63 13.59 3.79
C VAL A 11 -0.86 13.47 4.14
N PHE A 12 -1.76 13.70 3.18
CA PHE A 12 -3.19 13.59 3.40
C PHE A 12 -3.60 12.14 3.74
N ALA A 13 -3.13 11.17 2.96
CA ALA A 13 -3.40 9.75 3.18
C ALA A 13 -2.85 9.27 4.52
N LYS A 14 -1.63 9.71 4.90
CA LYS A 14 -1.02 9.39 6.19
C LYS A 14 -1.84 9.97 7.36
N ASN A 15 -2.27 11.22 7.24
CA ASN A 15 -3.07 11.87 8.29
C ASN A 15 -4.45 11.21 8.44
N ALA A 16 -5.12 10.86 7.33
CA ALA A 16 -6.37 10.11 7.35
C ALA A 16 -6.19 8.74 8.03
N ALA A 17 -5.12 8.02 7.69
CA ALA A 17 -4.78 6.73 8.29
C ALA A 17 -4.51 6.84 9.81
N ASN A 18 -3.75 7.84 10.24
CA ASN A 18 -3.50 8.12 11.65
C ASN A 18 -4.80 8.44 12.41
N LYS A 19 -5.69 9.22 11.78
CA LYS A 19 -6.99 9.56 12.39
C LYS A 19 -7.85 8.32 12.58
N VAL A 20 -7.94 7.45 11.58
CA VAL A 20 -8.65 6.17 11.66
C VAL A 20 -8.03 5.27 12.74
N ALA A 21 -6.71 5.16 12.83
CA ALA A 21 -6.04 4.37 13.86
C ALA A 21 -6.31 4.89 15.29
N SER A 22 -6.40 6.20 15.47
CA SER A 22 -6.65 6.81 16.78
C SER A 22 -8.12 6.74 17.22
N THR A 23 -9.06 6.89 16.29
CA THR A 23 -10.52 6.93 16.54
C THR A 23 -11.28 6.13 15.48
N PRO A 24 -11.18 4.77 15.49
CA PRO A 24 -11.87 3.94 14.52
C PRO A 24 -13.39 4.04 14.68
N GLY A 25 -14.12 3.94 13.56
CA GLY A 25 -15.59 4.02 13.52
C GLY A 25 -16.15 5.44 13.45
N SER A 26 -15.31 6.47 13.34
CA SER A 26 -15.79 7.84 13.11
C SER A 26 -16.46 7.94 11.73
N ALA A 27 -17.69 8.43 11.70
CA ALA A 27 -18.51 8.48 10.48
C ALA A 27 -17.84 9.28 9.34
N ASP A 28 -17.10 10.35 9.67
CA ASP A 28 -16.45 11.21 8.68
C ASP A 28 -15.28 10.52 7.95
N PHE A 29 -14.76 9.42 8.51
CA PHE A 29 -13.61 8.67 7.98
C PHE A 29 -13.95 7.21 7.68
N ASN A 30 -15.24 6.89 7.48
CA ASN A 30 -15.70 5.52 7.27
C ASN A 30 -16.65 5.41 6.07
N PRO A 31 -16.31 4.61 5.04
CA PRO A 31 -15.04 3.94 4.85
C PRO A 31 -13.89 4.90 4.51
N LEU A 32 -12.65 4.51 4.79
CA LEU A 32 -11.46 5.16 4.24
C LEU A 32 -10.95 4.33 3.06
N ILE A 33 -10.77 4.98 1.90
CA ILE A 33 -10.15 4.36 0.73
C ILE A 33 -8.84 5.08 0.40
N ILE A 34 -7.75 4.33 0.48
CA ILE A 34 -6.42 4.80 0.11
C ILE A 34 -6.13 4.29 -1.31
N TYR A 35 -6.00 5.21 -2.27
CA TYR A 35 -5.79 4.81 -3.66
C TYR A 35 -4.56 5.47 -4.27
N GLY A 36 -4.10 4.93 -5.40
CA GLY A 36 -2.94 5.42 -6.14
C GLY A 36 -2.21 4.31 -6.87
N GLY A 37 -1.25 4.67 -7.69
CA GLY A 37 -0.50 3.73 -8.53
C GLY A 37 0.14 2.56 -7.76
N VAL A 38 0.60 1.56 -8.52
CA VAL A 38 1.26 0.38 -7.94
C VAL A 38 2.59 0.79 -7.30
N GLY A 39 2.89 0.21 -6.12
CA GLY A 39 4.18 0.40 -5.43
C GLY A 39 4.37 1.76 -4.76
N LEU A 40 3.30 2.53 -4.49
CA LEU A 40 3.36 3.83 -3.82
C LEU A 40 3.22 3.77 -2.29
N GLY A 41 3.06 2.57 -1.70
CA GLY A 41 3.03 2.41 -0.25
C GLY A 41 1.63 2.25 0.38
N LYS A 42 0.57 2.04 -0.41
CA LYS A 42 -0.81 1.81 0.08
C LYS A 42 -0.89 0.68 1.11
N THR A 43 -0.40 -0.49 0.73
CA THR A 43 -0.33 -1.67 1.61
C THR A 43 0.47 -1.38 2.88
N HIS A 44 1.58 -0.63 2.78
CA HIS A 44 2.38 -0.22 3.94
C HIS A 44 1.55 0.64 4.90
N LEU A 45 0.78 1.59 4.38
CA LEU A 45 -0.07 2.45 5.19
C LEU A 45 -1.22 1.67 5.84
N LEU A 46 -1.82 0.71 5.11
CA LEU A 46 -2.84 -0.20 5.63
C LEU A 46 -2.28 -1.05 6.80
N HIS A 47 -1.09 -1.63 6.64
CA HIS A 47 -0.40 -2.36 7.71
C HIS A 47 -0.02 -1.44 8.89
N SER A 48 0.31 -0.18 8.63
CA SER A 48 0.60 0.79 9.70
C SER A 48 -0.63 1.03 10.57
N ILE A 49 -1.82 1.13 9.97
CA ILE A 49 -3.10 1.22 10.71
C ILE A 49 -3.29 -0.04 11.56
N ALA A 50 -3.14 -1.23 10.97
CA ALA A 50 -3.30 -2.50 11.70
C ALA A 50 -2.36 -2.58 12.91
N ASN A 51 -1.08 -2.29 12.72
CA ASN A 51 -0.07 -2.35 13.78
C ASN A 51 -0.35 -1.36 14.91
N GLU A 52 -0.80 -0.15 14.60
CA GLU A 52 -1.15 0.86 15.59
C GLU A 52 -2.37 0.42 16.42
N LEU A 53 -3.41 -0.10 15.77
CA LEU A 53 -4.61 -0.60 16.44
C LEU A 53 -4.31 -1.80 17.34
N ILE A 54 -3.52 -2.77 16.87
CA ILE A 54 -3.12 -3.96 17.65
C ILE A 54 -2.20 -3.55 18.82
N GLY A 55 -1.31 -2.58 18.61
CA GLY A 55 -0.42 -2.05 19.64
C GLY A 55 -1.13 -1.16 20.68
N SER A 56 -2.33 -0.66 20.35
CA SER A 56 -3.16 0.07 21.29
C SER A 56 -3.69 -0.88 22.38
N LYS A 57 -3.82 -0.39 23.62
CA LYS A 57 -4.35 -1.19 24.75
C LYS A 57 -5.86 -1.49 24.63
N LYS A 58 -6.48 -1.26 23.47
CA LYS A 58 -7.88 -1.53 23.23
C LYS A 58 -8.03 -2.98 22.71
N GLU A 59 -8.93 -3.72 23.29
CA GLU A 59 -9.32 -5.05 22.79
C GLU A 59 -10.21 -4.88 21.55
N LEU A 60 -9.58 -4.63 20.40
CA LEU A 60 -10.27 -4.50 19.12
C LEU A 60 -10.02 -5.75 18.27
N ASN A 61 -11.09 -6.28 17.69
CA ASN A 61 -10.98 -7.34 16.68
C ASN A 61 -10.62 -6.70 15.33
N VAL A 62 -9.33 -6.70 14.97
CA VAL A 62 -8.82 -6.14 13.71
C VAL A 62 -8.62 -7.28 12.71
N VAL A 63 -9.35 -7.23 11.61
CA VAL A 63 -9.21 -8.17 10.50
C VAL A 63 -8.51 -7.50 9.34
N LEU A 64 -7.35 -8.03 8.95
CA LEU A 64 -6.58 -7.60 7.79
C LEU A 64 -6.53 -8.73 6.76
N ALA A 65 -6.99 -8.47 5.55
CA ALA A 65 -6.96 -9.42 4.45
C ALA A 65 -6.74 -8.71 3.11
N SER A 66 -6.19 -9.39 2.12
CA SER A 66 -6.32 -8.97 0.73
C SER A 66 -7.71 -9.35 0.18
N SER A 67 -8.16 -8.67 -0.85
CA SER A 67 -9.41 -9.05 -1.53
C SER A 67 -9.34 -10.46 -2.15
N GLU A 68 -8.14 -10.92 -2.52
CA GLU A 68 -7.91 -12.31 -2.96
C GLU A 68 -8.09 -13.29 -1.80
N LYS A 69 -7.52 -12.99 -0.61
CA LYS A 69 -7.72 -13.83 0.59
C LYS A 69 -9.19 -13.90 0.96
N PHE A 70 -9.90 -12.77 1.00
CA PHE A 70 -11.34 -12.75 1.25
C PHE A 70 -12.10 -13.63 0.26
N THR A 71 -11.76 -13.57 -1.03
CA THR A 71 -12.35 -14.40 -2.09
C THR A 71 -12.09 -15.88 -1.84
N ASN A 72 -10.85 -16.25 -1.54
CA ASN A 72 -10.46 -17.65 -1.31
C ASN A 72 -11.12 -18.21 -0.06
N ASP A 73 -11.15 -17.44 1.03
CA ASP A 73 -11.83 -17.84 2.28
C ASP A 73 -13.34 -18.02 2.05
N PHE A 74 -13.97 -17.18 1.24
CA PHE A 74 -15.38 -17.31 0.87
C PHE A 74 -15.63 -18.59 0.05
N ILE A 75 -14.85 -18.85 -0.99
CA ILE A 75 -14.97 -20.05 -1.82
C ILE A 75 -14.78 -21.31 -0.98
N ALA A 76 -13.75 -21.35 -0.15
CA ALA A 76 -13.48 -22.47 0.74
C ALA A 76 -14.66 -22.71 1.72
N SER A 77 -15.23 -21.63 2.25
CA SER A 77 -16.36 -21.73 3.17
C SER A 77 -17.61 -22.35 2.54
N ILE A 78 -17.84 -22.12 1.24
CA ILE A 78 -18.93 -22.75 0.48
C ILE A 78 -18.64 -24.25 0.31
N GLN A 79 -17.41 -24.59 -0.12
CA GLN A 79 -17.02 -25.99 -0.36
C GLN A 79 -17.06 -26.84 0.91
N GLU A 80 -16.74 -26.24 2.06
CA GLU A 80 -16.73 -26.91 3.36
C GLU A 80 -18.06 -26.79 4.13
N ASN A 81 -19.08 -26.13 3.60
CA ASN A 81 -20.34 -25.80 4.29
C ASN A 81 -20.13 -25.00 5.59
N LYS A 82 -19.13 -24.10 5.63
CA LYS A 82 -18.74 -23.27 6.79
C LYS A 82 -18.98 -21.77 6.56
N THR A 83 -20.00 -21.38 5.82
CA THR A 83 -20.30 -19.97 5.50
C THR A 83 -20.61 -19.13 6.74
N LEU A 84 -21.13 -19.75 7.82
CA LEU A 84 -21.34 -19.07 9.10
C LEU A 84 -20.00 -18.70 9.78
N ASP A 85 -19.00 -19.54 9.69
CA ASP A 85 -17.69 -19.26 10.30
C ASP A 85 -16.95 -18.18 9.52
N PHE A 86 -17.02 -18.21 8.19
CA PHE A 86 -16.56 -17.09 7.34
C PHE A 86 -17.23 -15.77 7.75
N SER A 87 -18.55 -15.76 7.87
CA SER A 87 -19.30 -14.58 8.28
C SER A 87 -18.87 -14.08 9.65
N LYS A 88 -18.65 -14.97 10.63
CA LYS A 88 -18.19 -14.59 11.97
C LYS A 88 -16.81 -13.90 11.93
N VAL A 89 -15.88 -14.37 11.10
CA VAL A 89 -14.55 -13.77 10.99
C VAL A 89 -14.63 -12.33 10.48
N TYR A 90 -15.33 -12.12 9.37
CA TYR A 90 -15.31 -10.83 8.69
C TYR A 90 -16.35 -9.83 9.23
N ARG A 91 -17.54 -10.29 9.68
CA ARG A 91 -18.62 -9.42 10.13
C ARG A 91 -18.55 -9.06 11.61
N ASN A 92 -17.76 -9.79 12.42
CA ASN A 92 -17.52 -9.45 13.82
C ASN A 92 -16.27 -8.57 14.02
N ALA A 93 -15.63 -8.12 12.94
CA ALA A 93 -14.51 -7.21 13.05
C ALA A 93 -14.94 -5.86 13.61
N ASP A 94 -14.16 -5.28 14.51
CA ASP A 94 -14.28 -3.88 14.91
C ASP A 94 -13.64 -2.97 13.86
N VAL A 95 -12.58 -3.47 13.21
CA VAL A 95 -11.90 -2.80 12.10
C VAL A 95 -11.62 -3.83 11.00
N LEU A 96 -12.16 -3.60 9.81
CA LEU A 96 -11.88 -4.40 8.61
C LEU A 96 -10.96 -3.64 7.67
N LEU A 97 -9.79 -4.22 7.40
CA LEU A 97 -8.78 -3.69 6.50
C LEU A 97 -8.66 -4.61 5.28
N ILE A 98 -8.98 -4.09 4.09
CA ILE A 98 -8.96 -4.87 2.84
C ILE A 98 -7.96 -4.24 1.86
N ASP A 99 -6.95 -5.03 1.49
CA ASP A 99 -5.96 -4.61 0.50
C ASP A 99 -6.39 -4.97 -0.93
N ASP A 100 -6.12 -4.06 -1.86
CA ASP A 100 -6.24 -4.25 -3.31
C ASP A 100 -7.64 -4.66 -3.78
N ILE A 101 -8.66 -3.83 -3.50
CA ILE A 101 -10.08 -4.11 -3.84
C ILE A 101 -10.34 -4.27 -5.34
N GLN A 102 -9.44 -3.83 -6.22
CA GLN A 102 -9.56 -4.05 -7.67
C GLN A 102 -9.62 -5.53 -8.04
N PHE A 103 -9.11 -6.44 -7.21
CA PHE A 103 -9.21 -7.88 -7.47
C PHE A 103 -10.60 -8.49 -7.20
N PHE A 104 -11.57 -7.70 -6.74
CA PHE A 104 -12.98 -8.09 -6.76
C PHE A 104 -13.61 -8.00 -8.15
N GLN A 105 -13.00 -7.29 -9.10
CA GLN A 105 -13.53 -7.11 -10.46
C GLN A 105 -13.86 -8.46 -11.12
N GLY A 106 -15.05 -8.56 -11.71
CA GLY A 106 -15.52 -9.77 -12.39
C GLY A 106 -15.91 -10.95 -11.50
N LYS A 107 -15.87 -10.81 -10.17
CA LYS A 107 -16.19 -11.88 -9.21
C LYS A 107 -17.55 -11.62 -8.54
N GLU A 108 -18.64 -11.73 -9.26
CA GLU A 108 -19.98 -11.30 -8.84
C GLU A 108 -20.40 -11.84 -7.47
N GLN A 109 -20.25 -13.14 -7.22
CA GLN A 109 -20.62 -13.75 -5.94
C GLN A 109 -19.79 -13.22 -4.77
N THR A 110 -18.50 -13.00 -4.99
CA THR A 110 -17.61 -12.41 -3.97
C THR A 110 -17.97 -10.96 -3.69
N GLN A 111 -18.29 -10.19 -4.74
CA GLN A 111 -18.76 -8.81 -4.60
C GLN A 111 -20.05 -8.73 -3.80
N GLU A 112 -20.99 -9.65 -4.04
CA GLU A 112 -22.22 -9.74 -3.28
C GLU A 112 -21.96 -10.03 -1.80
N GLN A 113 -21.11 -11.01 -1.51
CA GLN A 113 -20.74 -11.35 -0.14
C GLN A 113 -20.00 -10.22 0.56
N PHE A 114 -19.11 -9.51 -0.17
CA PHE A 114 -18.43 -8.34 0.38
C PHE A 114 -19.38 -7.19 0.63
N PHE A 115 -20.36 -6.94 -0.24
CA PHE A 115 -21.40 -5.94 -0.05
C PHE A 115 -22.20 -6.18 1.24
N HIS A 116 -22.58 -7.42 1.51
CA HIS A 116 -23.29 -7.77 2.76
C HIS A 116 -22.39 -7.56 3.98
N THR A 117 -21.15 -7.97 3.92
CA THR A 117 -20.16 -7.76 5.00
C THR A 117 -19.93 -6.27 5.26
N PHE A 118 -19.75 -5.48 4.20
CA PHE A 118 -19.60 -4.04 4.27
C PHE A 118 -20.79 -3.37 4.96
N ASN A 119 -22.02 -3.67 4.51
CA ASN A 119 -23.22 -3.05 5.06
C ASN A 119 -23.40 -3.38 6.53
N GLU A 120 -23.16 -4.62 6.93
CA GLU A 120 -23.27 -5.03 8.32
C GLU A 120 -22.28 -4.27 9.21
N LEU A 121 -21.02 -4.18 8.81
CA LEU A 121 -20.00 -3.43 9.54
C LEU A 121 -20.33 -1.93 9.58
N TYR A 122 -20.65 -1.35 8.44
CA TYR A 122 -20.95 0.07 8.33
C TYR A 122 -22.14 0.49 9.20
N THR A 123 -23.22 -0.28 9.15
CA THR A 123 -24.43 0.00 9.96
C THR A 123 -24.18 -0.11 11.47
N ASN A 124 -23.25 -0.99 11.87
CA ASN A 124 -22.84 -1.15 13.27
C ASN A 124 -21.72 -0.18 13.69
N GLY A 125 -21.39 0.82 12.89
CA GLY A 125 -20.35 1.82 13.19
C GLY A 125 -18.93 1.24 13.27
N LYS A 126 -18.70 0.08 12.63
CA LYS A 126 -17.37 -0.55 12.57
C LYS A 126 -16.53 0.10 11.48
N GLN A 127 -15.23 0.25 11.70
CA GLN A 127 -14.34 0.89 10.74
C GLN A 127 -14.03 -0.03 9.56
N ILE A 128 -14.08 0.54 8.35
CA ILE A 128 -13.65 -0.13 7.12
C ILE A 128 -12.56 0.73 6.48
N VAL A 129 -11.43 0.10 6.13
CA VAL A 129 -10.35 0.73 5.36
C VAL A 129 -10.02 -0.17 4.18
N MET A 130 -9.88 0.42 3.01
CA MET A 130 -9.59 -0.30 1.78
C MET A 130 -8.45 0.37 1.03
N THR A 131 -7.70 -0.43 0.25
CA THR A 131 -6.75 0.11 -0.71
C THR A 131 -7.16 -0.23 -2.14
N ALA A 132 -6.77 0.63 -3.09
CA ALA A 132 -7.09 0.49 -4.49
C ALA A 132 -5.94 0.99 -5.39
N ASP A 133 -5.83 0.44 -6.61
CA ASP A 133 -4.81 0.90 -7.57
C ASP A 133 -5.20 2.20 -8.29
N ARG A 134 -6.48 2.59 -8.20
CA ARG A 134 -7.08 3.80 -8.81
C ARG A 134 -8.31 4.25 -8.03
N TYR A 135 -8.84 5.39 -8.42
CA TYR A 135 -10.10 5.90 -7.84
C TYR A 135 -11.26 4.90 -8.05
N PRO A 136 -12.10 4.63 -7.04
CA PRO A 136 -13.18 3.64 -7.15
C PRO A 136 -14.13 3.85 -8.33
N GLY A 137 -14.50 5.09 -8.65
CA GLY A 137 -15.36 5.42 -9.79
C GLY A 137 -14.77 5.09 -11.18
N GLU A 138 -13.47 4.81 -11.24
CA GLU A 138 -12.79 4.37 -12.48
C GLU A 138 -12.70 2.84 -12.60
N MET A 139 -13.22 2.09 -11.63
CA MET A 139 -13.14 0.64 -11.61
C MET A 139 -14.25 0.02 -12.45
N VAL A 140 -13.87 -0.63 -13.54
CA VAL A 140 -14.79 -1.40 -14.40
C VAL A 140 -14.96 -2.81 -13.84
N GLY A 141 -16.20 -3.34 -13.87
CA GLY A 141 -16.49 -4.72 -13.45
C GLY A 141 -16.76 -4.89 -11.95
N LEU A 142 -16.96 -3.80 -11.22
CA LEU A 142 -17.60 -3.77 -9.93
C LEU A 142 -19.09 -3.43 -10.06
N GLN A 143 -19.92 -4.00 -9.20
CA GLN A 143 -21.36 -3.72 -9.17
C GLN A 143 -21.61 -2.31 -8.66
N ASP A 144 -22.57 -1.58 -9.27
CA ASP A 144 -22.91 -0.18 -8.94
C ASP A 144 -23.22 0.02 -7.45
N ARG A 145 -23.91 -0.95 -6.83
CA ARG A 145 -24.22 -0.89 -5.40
C ARG A 145 -22.97 -0.91 -4.51
N LEU A 146 -21.91 -1.60 -4.95
CA LEU A 146 -20.65 -1.64 -4.22
C LEU A 146 -19.84 -0.37 -4.45
N LEU A 147 -19.80 0.11 -5.70
CA LEU A 147 -19.18 1.39 -6.05
C LEU A 147 -19.80 2.54 -5.25
N SER A 148 -21.13 2.62 -5.18
CA SER A 148 -21.81 3.63 -4.38
C SER A 148 -21.41 3.62 -2.89
N ARG A 149 -21.14 2.44 -2.32
CA ARG A 149 -20.62 2.32 -0.95
C ARG A 149 -19.18 2.80 -0.83
N PHE A 150 -18.37 2.49 -1.80
CA PHE A 150 -17.00 2.97 -1.82
C PHE A 150 -16.94 4.49 -1.94
N GLU A 151 -17.73 5.06 -2.85
CA GLU A 151 -17.79 6.50 -3.09
C GLU A 151 -18.34 7.32 -1.91
N SER A 152 -19.10 6.70 -1.00
CA SER A 152 -19.67 7.40 0.16
C SER A 152 -18.67 7.77 1.24
N GLY A 153 -17.44 7.27 1.20
CA GLY A 153 -16.41 7.44 2.21
C GLY A 153 -15.37 8.52 1.91
N LEU A 154 -14.34 8.56 2.73
CA LEU A 154 -13.17 9.41 2.52
C LEU A 154 -12.21 8.74 1.54
N HIS A 155 -11.80 9.47 0.49
CA HIS A 155 -10.80 9.03 -0.48
C HIS A 155 -9.49 9.77 -0.24
N ALA A 156 -8.42 9.02 -0.09
CA ALA A 156 -7.08 9.55 0.12
C ALA A 156 -6.14 9.01 -0.95
N ASP A 157 -5.68 9.89 -1.84
CA ASP A 157 -4.75 9.54 -2.89
C ASP A 157 -3.31 9.50 -2.42
N ILE A 158 -2.51 8.65 -3.03
CA ILE A 158 -1.06 8.63 -2.91
C ILE A 158 -0.47 8.80 -4.30
N GLN A 159 0.23 9.92 -4.49
CA GLN A 159 0.92 10.25 -5.72
C GLN A 159 2.38 9.76 -5.72
N PRO A 160 3.05 9.69 -6.88
CA PRO A 160 4.49 9.42 -6.93
C PRO A 160 5.27 10.43 -6.07
N PRO A 161 6.28 9.96 -5.30
CA PRO A 161 7.07 10.83 -4.43
C PRO A 161 7.94 11.81 -5.25
N ASP A 162 8.12 13.01 -4.73
CA ASP A 162 9.11 13.98 -5.24
C ASP A 162 10.55 13.51 -4.99
N PHE A 163 11.53 14.27 -5.48
CA PHE A 163 12.94 13.88 -5.39
C PHE A 163 13.40 13.74 -3.94
N GLU A 164 13.08 14.70 -3.09
CA GLU A 164 13.47 14.73 -1.68
C GLU A 164 12.87 13.55 -0.91
N THR A 165 11.61 13.25 -1.16
CA THR A 165 10.93 12.10 -0.55
C THR A 165 11.57 10.79 -1.03
N ARG A 166 11.95 10.66 -2.31
CA ARG A 166 12.66 9.47 -2.81
C ARG A 166 14.01 9.28 -2.12
N VAL A 167 14.79 10.34 -1.96
CA VAL A 167 16.09 10.30 -1.25
C VAL A 167 15.87 9.88 0.21
N ALA A 168 14.85 10.43 0.88
CA ALA A 168 14.52 10.07 2.27
C ALA A 168 14.12 8.59 2.41
N ILE A 169 13.33 8.06 1.46
CA ILE A 169 12.95 6.63 1.41
C ILE A 169 14.20 5.75 1.26
N LEU A 170 15.08 6.06 0.30
CA LEU A 170 16.31 5.32 0.07
C LEU A 170 17.23 5.34 1.30
N SER A 171 17.42 6.52 1.93
CA SER A 171 18.21 6.68 3.14
C SER A 171 17.66 5.84 4.30
N THR A 172 16.36 5.86 4.49
CA THR A 172 15.70 5.07 5.54
C THR A 172 15.88 3.56 5.28
N LYS A 173 15.71 3.13 4.05
CA LYS A 173 15.91 1.72 3.67
C LYS A 173 17.35 1.26 3.85
N ALA A 174 18.32 2.10 3.49
CA ALA A 174 19.74 1.82 3.72
C ALA A 174 20.05 1.66 5.22
N LYS A 175 19.53 2.57 6.07
CA LYS A 175 19.68 2.50 7.53
C LYS A 175 19.05 1.24 8.13
N GLN A 176 17.87 0.83 7.67
CA GLN A 176 17.21 -0.41 8.10
C GLN A 176 18.04 -1.67 7.80
N ASN A 177 18.82 -1.64 6.73
CA ASN A 177 19.77 -2.69 6.37
C ASN A 177 21.15 -2.51 7.01
N ASN A 178 21.32 -1.57 7.95
CA ASN A 178 22.62 -1.22 8.56
C ASN A 178 23.71 -0.87 7.54
N MET A 179 23.33 -0.23 6.43
CA MET A 179 24.24 0.15 5.35
C MET A 179 24.58 1.64 5.40
N GLN A 180 25.85 1.94 5.16
CA GLN A 180 26.30 3.30 4.88
C GLN A 180 26.45 3.47 3.36
N ILE A 181 25.49 4.16 2.75
CA ILE A 181 25.54 4.56 1.33
C ILE A 181 25.76 6.07 1.30
N GLU A 182 26.74 6.51 0.51
CA GLU A 182 26.99 7.94 0.35
C GLU A 182 25.79 8.67 -0.26
N GLY A 183 25.48 9.89 0.21
CA GLY A 183 24.34 10.67 -0.24
C GLY A 183 24.26 10.82 -1.76
N ARG A 184 25.40 11.08 -2.42
CA ARG A 184 25.47 11.20 -3.90
C ARG A 184 24.96 9.95 -4.63
N HIS A 185 25.15 8.75 -4.07
CA HIS A 185 24.65 7.51 -4.67
C HIS A 185 23.13 7.37 -4.49
N LEU A 186 22.59 7.78 -3.32
CA LEU A 186 21.15 7.81 -3.08
C LEU A 186 20.46 8.84 -3.99
N GLU A 187 21.04 10.02 -4.15
CA GLU A 187 20.56 11.07 -5.05
C GLU A 187 20.58 10.59 -6.51
N LYS A 188 21.65 9.89 -6.92
CA LYS A 188 21.74 9.32 -8.27
C LYS A 188 20.65 8.29 -8.52
N ILE A 189 20.35 7.41 -7.58
CA ILE A 189 19.20 6.46 -7.68
C ILE A 189 17.90 7.23 -7.75
N ALA A 190 17.67 8.20 -6.86
CA ALA A 190 16.45 8.99 -6.79
C ALA A 190 16.19 9.81 -8.06
N SER A 191 17.22 10.30 -8.73
CA SER A 191 17.09 11.06 -9.98
C SER A 191 16.66 10.21 -11.17
N HIS A 192 17.08 8.94 -11.22
CA HIS A 192 16.79 8.03 -12.33
C HIS A 192 15.55 7.19 -12.09
N VAL A 193 15.35 6.65 -10.87
CA VAL A 193 14.21 5.78 -10.54
C VAL A 193 13.06 6.62 -10.01
N ARG A 194 12.12 6.96 -10.91
CA ARG A 194 11.00 7.88 -10.63
C ARG A 194 9.63 7.20 -10.59
N THR A 195 9.57 5.91 -10.92
CA THR A 195 8.33 5.18 -11.20
C THR A 195 7.53 4.84 -9.95
N ASN A 196 8.16 4.16 -9.00
CA ASN A 196 7.49 3.72 -7.77
C ASN A 196 8.51 3.40 -6.66
N ILE A 197 8.01 3.28 -5.43
CA ILE A 197 8.85 3.04 -4.24
C ILE A 197 9.44 1.62 -4.24
N ARG A 198 8.73 0.63 -4.78
CA ARG A 198 9.27 -0.75 -4.86
C ARG A 198 10.54 -0.83 -5.70
N ASP A 199 10.61 -0.05 -6.77
CA ASP A 199 11.80 0.03 -7.62
C ASP A 199 12.97 0.69 -6.90
N LEU A 200 12.72 1.76 -6.14
CA LEU A 200 13.71 2.40 -5.29
C LEU A 200 14.27 1.43 -4.23
N GLU A 201 13.38 0.75 -3.51
CA GLU A 201 13.77 -0.23 -2.48
C GLU A 201 14.52 -1.43 -3.08
N SER A 202 14.17 -1.85 -4.29
CA SER A 202 14.86 -2.91 -5.02
C SER A 202 16.33 -2.54 -5.30
N CYS A 203 16.60 -1.28 -5.69
CA CYS A 203 17.98 -0.82 -5.90
C CYS A 203 18.81 -0.93 -4.62
N VAL A 204 18.28 -0.47 -3.47
CA VAL A 204 18.98 -0.59 -2.18
C VAL A 204 19.18 -2.05 -1.79
N THR A 205 18.18 -2.90 -2.00
CA THR A 205 18.28 -4.34 -1.71
C THR A 205 19.37 -5.02 -2.55
N LYS A 206 19.51 -4.65 -3.84
CA LYS A 206 20.57 -5.17 -4.71
C LYS A 206 21.96 -4.69 -4.28
N ILE A 207 22.09 -3.40 -3.94
CA ILE A 207 23.36 -2.86 -3.38
C ILE A 207 23.74 -3.64 -2.13
N PHE A 208 22.77 -3.91 -1.24
CA PHE A 208 22.99 -4.72 -0.03
C PHE A 208 23.47 -6.13 -0.38
N ALA A 209 22.84 -6.79 -1.33
CA ALA A 209 23.21 -8.13 -1.75
C ALA A 209 24.66 -8.17 -2.29
N HIS A 210 25.05 -7.24 -3.17
CA HIS A 210 26.40 -7.13 -3.68
C HIS A 210 27.44 -6.88 -2.57
N ALA A 211 27.16 -5.92 -1.69
CA ALA A 211 28.08 -5.61 -0.59
C ALA A 211 28.25 -6.78 0.39
N THR A 212 27.17 -7.55 0.64
CA THR A 212 27.18 -8.60 1.67
C THR A 212 27.64 -9.96 1.13
N LEU A 213 27.19 -10.32 -0.09
CA LEU A 213 27.42 -11.64 -0.66
C LEU A 213 28.69 -11.72 -1.52
N SER A 214 29.01 -10.66 -2.26
CA SER A 214 30.17 -10.60 -3.15
C SER A 214 31.34 -9.82 -2.55
N GLY A 215 31.12 -9.08 -1.45
CA GLY A 215 32.14 -8.22 -0.85
C GLY A 215 32.47 -6.97 -1.69
N ASP A 216 31.57 -6.62 -2.61
CA ASP A 216 31.76 -5.48 -3.50
C ASP A 216 31.75 -4.16 -2.72
N LYS A 217 32.68 -3.27 -3.08
CA LYS A 217 32.60 -1.90 -2.56
C LYS A 217 31.46 -1.14 -3.24
N ILE A 218 30.67 -0.43 -2.43
CA ILE A 218 29.62 0.47 -2.94
C ILE A 218 30.33 1.65 -3.63
N ASN A 219 30.32 1.65 -4.95
CA ASN A 219 30.92 2.67 -5.80
C ASN A 219 29.95 3.07 -6.92
N GLU A 220 30.33 4.10 -7.65
CA GLU A 220 29.49 4.65 -8.71
C GLU A 220 29.16 3.62 -9.80
N ALA A 221 30.14 2.82 -10.20
CA ALA A 221 29.94 1.81 -11.24
C ALA A 221 28.91 0.74 -10.85
N LEU A 222 28.94 0.28 -9.59
CA LEU A 222 27.93 -0.65 -9.06
C LEU A 222 26.54 0.00 -9.07
N VAL A 223 26.42 1.24 -8.58
CA VAL A 223 25.15 1.95 -8.54
C VAL A 223 24.57 2.13 -9.95
N GLU A 224 25.41 2.54 -10.91
CA GLU A 224 24.98 2.66 -12.32
C GLU A 224 24.53 1.34 -12.93
N SER A 225 25.24 0.27 -12.68
CA SER A 225 24.87 -1.05 -13.19
C SER A 225 23.49 -1.49 -12.68
N ILE A 226 23.20 -1.24 -11.40
CA ILE A 226 21.90 -1.57 -10.77
C ILE A 226 20.77 -0.69 -11.34
N ILE A 227 21.03 0.60 -11.55
CA ILE A 227 20.02 1.50 -12.15
C ILE A 227 19.73 1.05 -13.59
N ARG A 228 20.77 0.75 -14.41
CA ARG A 228 20.58 0.26 -15.79
C ARG A 228 19.82 -1.05 -15.86
N GLU A 229 20.15 -1.98 -14.99
CA GLU A 229 19.43 -3.26 -14.91
C GLU A 229 17.95 -3.03 -14.57
N ARG A 230 17.63 -2.04 -13.72
CA ARG A 230 16.26 -1.76 -13.32
C ARG A 230 15.44 -1.05 -14.41
N LEU A 231 16.02 -0.07 -15.09
CA LEU A 231 15.35 0.77 -16.08
C LEU A 231 15.46 0.23 -17.51
N GLY A 232 16.41 -0.67 -17.76
CA GLY A 232 16.86 -1.02 -19.10
C GLY A 232 17.69 0.12 -19.73
N ASP A 233 18.49 -0.22 -20.74
CA ASP A 233 19.39 0.74 -21.38
C ASP A 233 18.67 1.96 -21.98
N GLN A 234 17.47 1.77 -22.51
CA GLN A 234 16.66 2.86 -23.09
C GLN A 234 16.13 3.81 -22.02
N GLY A 235 15.70 3.30 -20.86
CA GLY A 235 15.20 4.13 -19.75
C GLY A 235 16.30 4.96 -19.09
N TYR A 236 17.50 4.41 -19.00
CA TYR A 236 18.67 5.13 -18.45
C TYR A 236 19.10 6.30 -19.34
N GLY A 237 19.04 6.13 -20.67
CA GLY A 237 19.40 7.19 -21.64
C GLY A 237 18.42 8.35 -21.69
N GLN A 238 17.14 8.11 -21.47
CA GLN A 238 16.12 9.17 -21.51
C GLN A 238 16.21 10.16 -20.33
N VAL A 239 16.64 9.70 -19.16
CA VAL A 239 16.78 10.56 -17.96
C VAL A 239 17.96 11.53 -18.11
N ASN A 240 19.06 11.10 -18.75
CA ASN A 240 20.22 11.96 -18.98
C ASN A 240 19.96 13.11 -19.98
N MET A 241 18.94 13.01 -20.85
CA MET A 241 18.57 14.08 -21.79
C MET A 241 17.65 15.15 -21.17
N GLN A 242 16.94 14.84 -20.11
CA GLN A 242 16.01 15.80 -19.47
C GLN A 242 16.68 16.65 -18.38
N ASP A 243 17.85 16.26 -17.91
CA ASP A 243 18.61 17.02 -16.89
C ASP A 243 19.56 18.08 -17.49
N VAL A 244 19.47 18.35 -18.81
CA VAL A 244 20.30 19.34 -19.55
C VAL A 244 19.46 20.55 -20.01
N VAL A 245 18.43 20.92 -19.25
CA VAL A 245 17.70 22.20 -19.48
C VAL A 245 17.62 23.02 -18.22
#